data_5d1c03d35f818f7edcaca56e04dbc403
#
_entry.id   5d1c03d35f818f7edcaca56e04dbc403
#
_cell.length_a   1.000
_cell.length_b   1.000
_cell.length_c   1.000
_cell.angle_alpha   90.00
_cell.angle_beta   90.00
_cell.angle_gamma   90.00
#
_symmetry.space_group_name_H-M   'P 1'
#
loop_
_entity.id
_entity.type
_entity.pdbx_description
1 polymer ?
#
loop_
_entity_poly.entity_id
_entity_poly.type
_entity_poly.pdbx_seq_one_letter_code
_entity_poly.pdbx_strand_id
1 'polypeptide(L)'
;MRLILCFLIVPLWMFGQPPSDRYNAEIFGVTETNDIQFSTGVPQPNEGGGFYEWITGYPLNVEEYNTSPVDLKMDIFEPTGDTMQHRPVVIVAFGGGFLSGSKDHWSIRLICQNLAKRGYVAAAIDYRLGMNIFDADLANRAVYRGLQDARSAVRFFRADAAGANTYKVDPDHIFIGGHSSGAFMALHNAYLDLETERPLSTYEWMQDGNVVPDQECLDCVGDNTGFSGHANAIFSLAGALGFTSFIESGSDPKVVMFHSTDDGTVPYDSGSPFSSILWLVVGSDLPDVYGSLPISEQADVVGLPYDFFSYTNRGHDVHESSSSTLYSDIIPGISDWFFNEELKPTYEALKGDSIICSDELQKTYQLGSGEGVYFDWQVVGGQIVNPSNYSSSISIDWDPAALSHSLKVTPYNQMDAKGDELEIIPVFQVQDENNFLNNTSSWEDNTNWSLGHSPIACEDVIINGSAVPMDIILSNKSEINSLFIGANYHVILNNDLLIHQKNSSITLPTLESMSSLTNNALMTIVNNSGSNEVILHPSAEFKTQSIIRIED
;
A
#
# COMPACT_ATOMS: atom_id res chain seq x y z
N MET A 1 6.58 18.24 63.99
CA MET A 1 6.87 17.11 63.12
C MET A 1 6.05 17.33 61.86
N ARG A 2 6.66 17.93 60.81
CA ARG A 2 5.97 18.20 59.52
C ARG A 2 6.32 17.03 58.60
N LEU A 3 5.29 16.28 58.19
CA LEU A 3 5.42 15.27 57.14
C LEU A 3 5.55 15.98 55.80
N ILE A 4 6.69 15.80 55.15
CA ILE A 4 6.89 16.18 53.75
C ILE A 4 6.45 14.98 52.90
N LEU A 5 5.29 15.12 52.21
CA LEU A 5 4.84 14.18 51.20
C LEU A 5 5.62 14.46 49.92
N CYS A 6 6.62 13.66 49.60
CA CYS A 6 7.24 13.65 48.26
C CYS A 6 6.29 12.99 47.27
N PHE A 7 5.65 13.77 46.43
CA PHE A 7 5.02 13.27 45.20
C PHE A 7 6.13 12.87 44.22
N LEU A 8 6.32 11.58 44.03
CA LEU A 8 7.06 11.04 42.91
C LEU A 8 6.20 11.32 41.64
N ILE A 9 6.58 12.36 40.90
CA ILE A 9 6.09 12.57 39.53
C ILE A 9 6.79 11.51 38.67
N VAL A 10 6.14 10.39 38.44
CA VAL A 10 6.49 9.47 37.38
C VAL A 10 6.17 10.21 36.08
N PRO A 11 7.12 10.47 35.15
CA PRO A 11 6.77 10.99 33.85
C PRO A 11 5.95 9.92 33.15
N LEU A 12 4.64 10.14 33.01
CA LEU A 12 3.86 9.46 31.98
C LEU A 12 4.47 9.91 30.64
N TRP A 13 5.23 9.02 30.04
CA TRP A 13 5.46 9.09 28.60
C TRP A 13 4.08 8.86 27.96
N MET A 14 3.37 9.95 27.66
CA MET A 14 2.29 9.89 26.70
C MET A 14 2.95 9.56 25.36
N PHE A 15 2.98 8.30 25.01
CA PHE A 15 3.09 7.90 23.62
C PHE A 15 1.78 8.38 22.99
N GLY A 16 1.84 9.51 22.28
CA GLY A 16 0.70 10.03 21.55
C GLY A 16 0.28 8.99 20.52
N GLN A 17 -1.01 8.82 20.39
CA GLN A 17 -1.59 8.09 19.26
C GLN A 17 -1.05 8.72 17.96
N PRO A 18 -0.66 7.90 16.94
CA PRO A 18 -0.25 8.43 15.65
C PRO A 18 -1.32 9.38 15.08
N PRO A 19 -0.95 10.47 14.40
CA PRO A 19 -1.93 11.35 13.77
C PRO A 19 -2.80 10.57 12.78
N SER A 20 -4.10 10.52 13.00
CA SER A 20 -5.03 9.67 12.24
C SER A 20 -5.14 9.99 10.75
N ASP A 21 -4.68 11.18 10.35
CA ASP A 21 -4.87 11.72 9.00
C ASP A 21 -3.54 12.06 8.30
N ARG A 22 -2.40 11.50 8.78
CA ARG A 22 -1.11 11.64 8.11
C ARG A 22 -1.22 11.14 6.66
N TYR A 23 -0.61 11.85 5.75
CA TYR A 23 -0.60 11.70 4.29
C TYR A 23 -1.89 12.11 3.56
N ASN A 24 -3.04 12.16 4.22
CA ASN A 24 -4.31 12.58 3.62
C ASN A 24 -4.69 14.03 3.95
N ALA A 25 -4.40 14.52 5.15
CA ALA A 25 -4.75 15.87 5.58
C ALA A 25 -3.53 16.76 5.86
N GLU A 26 -3.70 18.07 5.71
CA GLU A 26 -2.70 19.07 6.09
C GLU A 26 -2.68 19.22 7.62
N ILE A 27 -1.76 18.54 8.29
CA ILE A 27 -1.64 18.53 9.77
C ILE A 27 -0.34 19.15 10.30
N PHE A 28 0.61 19.46 9.42
CA PHE A 28 1.91 20.04 9.77
C PHE A 28 2.09 21.46 9.19
N GLY A 29 2.99 22.23 9.80
CA GLY A 29 3.61 23.37 9.16
C GLY A 29 4.70 22.91 8.18
N VAL A 30 5.33 23.85 7.48
CA VAL A 30 6.42 23.56 6.52
C VAL A 30 7.69 24.27 6.91
N THR A 31 8.79 23.54 6.93
CA THR A 31 10.16 24.07 7.01
C THR A 31 10.82 23.91 5.66
N GLU A 32 11.38 24.97 5.10
CA GLU A 32 12.06 24.98 3.80
C GLU A 32 13.57 25.12 3.97
N THR A 33 14.33 24.31 3.23
CA THR A 33 15.77 24.42 3.10
C THR A 33 16.11 24.53 1.62
N ASN A 34 16.60 25.70 1.21
CA ASN A 34 16.81 26.04 -0.19
C ASN A 34 18.23 25.74 -0.66
N ASP A 35 18.37 25.54 -1.98
CA ASP A 35 19.64 25.41 -2.70
C ASP A 35 20.57 24.29 -2.20
N ILE A 36 19.98 23.17 -1.80
CA ILE A 36 20.72 21.96 -1.44
C ILE A 36 21.26 21.32 -2.72
N GLN A 37 22.59 21.20 -2.81
CA GLN A 37 23.25 20.56 -3.94
C GLN A 37 23.11 19.03 -3.85
N PHE A 38 22.58 18.42 -4.91
CA PHE A 38 22.38 16.96 -4.97
C PHE A 38 23.27 16.28 -6.03
N SER A 39 23.82 17.06 -6.97
CA SER A 39 24.75 16.56 -7.99
C SER A 39 25.78 17.64 -8.35
N THR A 40 27.01 17.21 -8.61
CA THR A 40 28.17 18.09 -8.81
C THR A 40 28.75 17.94 -10.20
N GLY A 41 28.98 19.07 -10.88
CA GLY A 41 29.78 19.14 -12.09
C GLY A 41 29.30 18.30 -13.27
N VAL A 42 27.99 18.06 -13.38
CA VAL A 42 27.41 17.28 -14.49
C VAL A 42 27.49 18.09 -15.81
N PRO A 43 27.80 17.45 -16.97
CA PRO A 43 27.97 18.17 -18.22
C PRO A 43 26.62 18.65 -18.77
N GLN A 44 26.45 19.98 -18.91
CA GLN A 44 25.31 20.62 -19.57
C GLN A 44 25.75 21.15 -20.92
N PRO A 45 25.02 20.89 -22.03
CA PRO A 45 25.27 21.50 -23.33
C PRO A 45 25.21 23.03 -23.28
N ASN A 46 26.10 23.69 -23.99
CA ASN A 46 26.06 25.14 -24.11
C ASN A 46 24.98 25.56 -25.11
N GLU A 47 24.40 26.74 -24.88
CA GLU A 47 23.45 27.33 -25.83
C GLU A 47 24.16 27.70 -27.14
N GLY A 48 23.61 27.24 -28.27
CA GLY A 48 24.20 27.46 -29.58
C GLY A 48 24.00 28.88 -30.14
N GLY A 49 23.11 29.65 -29.54
CA GLY A 49 22.71 30.96 -30.03
C GLY A 49 22.08 30.92 -31.42
N GLY A 50 21.53 32.02 -31.92
CA GLY A 50 21.07 32.11 -33.29
C GLY A 50 19.77 32.88 -33.52
N PHE A 51 19.26 32.79 -34.76
CA PHE A 51 18.09 33.54 -35.21
C PHE A 51 16.82 33.17 -34.42
N TYR A 52 16.65 31.90 -34.09
CA TYR A 52 15.49 31.42 -33.33
C TYR A 52 15.49 31.88 -31.89
N GLU A 53 16.64 31.88 -31.23
CA GLU A 53 16.77 32.44 -29.87
C GLU A 53 16.45 33.94 -29.84
N TRP A 54 16.94 34.68 -30.85
CA TRP A 54 16.62 36.09 -30.98
C TRP A 54 15.10 36.37 -31.17
N ILE A 55 14.36 35.49 -31.85
CA ILE A 55 12.92 35.66 -32.04
C ILE A 55 12.12 35.17 -30.83
N THR A 56 12.47 34.00 -30.29
CA THR A 56 11.66 33.29 -29.29
C THR A 56 12.07 33.61 -27.87
N GLY A 57 13.31 34.04 -27.66
CA GLY A 57 13.92 34.21 -26.34
C GLY A 57 14.34 32.89 -25.68
N TYR A 58 14.27 31.76 -26.43
CA TYR A 58 14.66 30.44 -25.93
C TYR A 58 15.80 29.86 -26.77
N PRO A 59 16.79 29.18 -26.13
CA PRO A 59 17.86 28.48 -26.84
C PRO A 59 17.33 27.17 -27.42
N LEU A 60 16.70 27.26 -28.60
CA LEU A 60 16.11 26.10 -29.29
C LEU A 60 17.15 25.21 -29.98
N ASN A 61 18.42 25.57 -29.93
CA ASN A 61 19.55 24.82 -30.46
C ASN A 61 20.68 24.79 -29.43
N VAL A 62 21.16 23.61 -29.11
CA VAL A 62 22.27 23.39 -28.18
C VAL A 62 23.43 22.68 -28.86
N GLU A 63 24.64 22.96 -28.41
CA GLU A 63 25.87 22.34 -28.89
C GLU A 63 26.22 21.14 -28.01
N GLU A 64 25.73 19.96 -28.34
CA GLU A 64 25.96 18.73 -27.55
C GLU A 64 27.44 18.35 -27.44
N TYR A 65 28.27 18.79 -28.38
CA TYR A 65 29.73 18.61 -28.38
C TYR A 65 30.48 19.61 -27.49
N ASN A 66 29.80 20.63 -27.00
CA ASN A 66 30.38 21.72 -26.21
C ASN A 66 29.61 21.86 -24.90
N THR A 67 30.12 21.29 -23.82
CA THR A 67 29.46 21.23 -22.52
C THR A 67 30.20 22.00 -21.46
N SER A 68 29.47 22.53 -20.50
CA SER A 68 30.02 23.14 -19.28
C SER A 68 29.52 22.38 -18.03
N PRO A 69 30.38 22.22 -17.00
CA PRO A 69 29.93 21.58 -15.78
C PRO A 69 28.94 22.45 -15.01
N VAL A 70 27.84 21.87 -14.55
CA VAL A 70 26.87 22.54 -13.68
C VAL A 70 26.61 21.72 -12.42
N ASP A 71 26.28 22.41 -11.34
CA ASP A 71 25.83 21.83 -10.09
C ASP A 71 24.30 21.88 -10.06
N LEU A 72 23.66 20.75 -9.73
CA LEU A 72 22.22 20.66 -9.62
C LEU A 72 21.78 20.84 -8.18
N LYS A 73 20.75 21.63 -7.97
CA LYS A 73 20.22 22.00 -6.67
C LYS A 73 18.74 21.64 -6.52
N MET A 74 18.33 21.47 -5.27
CA MET A 74 16.94 21.27 -4.90
C MET A 74 16.57 22.14 -3.71
N ASP A 75 15.28 22.43 -3.57
CA ASP A 75 14.69 22.98 -2.35
C ASP A 75 13.92 21.87 -1.65
N ILE A 76 14.20 21.65 -0.36
CA ILE A 76 13.61 20.58 0.44
C ILE A 76 12.59 21.19 1.40
N PHE A 77 11.40 20.57 1.44
CA PHE A 77 10.26 20.93 2.27
C PHE A 77 9.98 19.81 3.26
N GLU A 78 10.07 20.11 4.54
CA GLU A 78 9.86 19.15 5.62
C GLU A 78 8.66 19.52 6.49
N PRO A 79 7.92 18.52 7.05
CA PRO A 79 6.84 18.78 8.01
C PRO A 79 7.42 19.35 9.32
N THR A 80 7.05 20.59 9.66
CA THR A 80 7.54 21.27 10.86
C THR A 80 7.02 20.61 12.13
N GLY A 81 7.96 20.26 13.01
CA GLY A 81 7.63 19.65 14.31
C GLY A 81 7.32 18.16 14.27
N ASP A 82 7.42 17.55 13.11
CA ASP A 82 7.29 16.11 12.94
C ASP A 82 8.52 15.37 13.49
N THR A 83 8.29 14.33 14.28
CA THR A 83 9.35 13.52 14.92
C THR A 83 9.59 12.18 14.22
N MET A 84 8.82 11.89 13.16
CA MET A 84 8.93 10.66 12.36
C MET A 84 10.37 10.47 11.84
N GLN A 85 10.85 9.21 11.86
CA GLN A 85 12.20 8.85 11.40
C GLN A 85 12.21 8.16 10.02
N HIS A 86 11.04 7.77 9.51
CA HIS A 86 10.85 7.05 8.25
C HIS A 86 9.79 7.77 7.42
N ARG A 87 10.15 8.91 6.82
CA ARG A 87 9.22 9.71 6.00
C ARG A 87 9.35 9.32 4.53
N PRO A 88 8.26 9.14 3.80
CA PRO A 88 8.31 9.02 2.36
C PRO A 88 8.76 10.34 1.72
N VAL A 89 9.45 10.25 0.59
CA VAL A 89 9.93 11.39 -0.18
C VAL A 89 9.15 11.54 -1.48
N VAL A 90 8.82 12.77 -1.86
CA VAL A 90 8.28 13.10 -3.18
C VAL A 90 9.17 14.14 -3.86
N ILE A 91 9.85 13.74 -4.92
CA ILE A 91 10.67 14.62 -5.76
C ILE A 91 9.77 15.20 -6.87
N VAL A 92 9.82 16.52 -7.08
CA VAL A 92 8.95 17.21 -8.03
C VAL A 92 9.78 18.03 -9.00
N ALA A 93 9.67 17.71 -10.31
CA ALA A 93 10.36 18.41 -11.39
C ALA A 93 9.41 19.36 -12.14
N PHE A 94 9.91 20.54 -12.49
CA PHE A 94 9.15 21.56 -13.22
C PHE A 94 9.01 21.23 -14.71
N GLY A 95 8.04 21.89 -15.38
CA GLY A 95 7.87 21.88 -16.83
C GLY A 95 8.70 22.97 -17.53
N GLY A 96 8.72 22.95 -18.86
CA GLY A 96 9.40 23.94 -19.66
C GLY A 96 10.11 23.36 -20.89
N GLY A 97 9.77 22.13 -21.31
CA GLY A 97 10.26 21.48 -22.51
C GLY A 97 11.77 21.26 -22.54
N PHE A 98 12.43 21.12 -21.39
CA PHE A 98 13.89 21.10 -21.25
C PHE A 98 14.60 22.36 -21.77
N LEU A 99 13.86 23.43 -22.07
CA LEU A 99 14.36 24.68 -22.63
C LEU A 99 14.49 25.76 -21.56
N SER A 100 13.59 25.78 -20.61
CA SER A 100 13.50 26.83 -19.59
C SER A 100 12.79 26.34 -18.33
N GLY A 101 12.81 27.16 -17.29
CA GLY A 101 12.18 26.89 -16.00
C GLY A 101 13.21 26.74 -14.88
N SER A 102 12.72 26.54 -13.67
CA SER A 102 13.52 26.29 -12.47
C SER A 102 12.67 25.65 -11.38
N LYS A 103 13.32 25.08 -10.36
CA LYS A 103 12.70 24.58 -9.13
C LYS A 103 11.83 25.62 -8.40
N ASP A 104 12.03 26.92 -8.71
CA ASP A 104 11.29 28.03 -8.10
C ASP A 104 9.90 28.26 -8.70
N HIS A 105 9.47 27.44 -9.67
CA HIS A 105 8.14 27.57 -10.26
C HIS A 105 7.07 27.44 -9.19
N TRP A 106 6.14 28.39 -9.15
CA TRP A 106 5.18 28.54 -8.04
C TRP A 106 4.31 27.31 -7.80
N SER A 107 3.86 26.63 -8.86
CA SER A 107 2.98 25.46 -8.74
C SER A 107 3.74 24.24 -8.20
N ILE A 108 5.00 24.04 -8.62
CA ILE A 108 5.88 22.98 -8.15
C ILE A 108 6.17 23.16 -6.65
N ARG A 109 6.56 24.37 -6.24
CA ARG A 109 6.76 24.68 -4.82
C ARG A 109 5.48 24.49 -4.01
N LEU A 110 4.31 24.83 -4.57
CA LEU A 110 3.03 24.66 -3.90
C LEU A 110 2.69 23.18 -3.70
N ILE A 111 2.96 22.34 -4.70
CA ILE A 111 2.82 20.87 -4.55
C ILE A 111 3.72 20.37 -3.42
N CYS A 112 5.01 20.72 -3.43
CA CYS A 112 5.96 20.34 -2.38
C CYS A 112 5.52 20.79 -0.98
N GLN A 113 5.09 22.06 -0.84
CA GLN A 113 4.60 22.59 0.44
C GLN A 113 3.38 21.81 0.96
N ASN A 114 2.45 21.47 0.09
CA ASN A 114 1.23 20.77 0.49
C ASN A 114 1.48 19.29 0.82
N LEU A 115 2.41 18.63 0.13
CA LEU A 115 2.85 17.29 0.49
C LEU A 115 3.59 17.30 1.84
N ALA A 116 4.45 18.29 2.09
CA ALA A 116 5.10 18.44 3.39
C ALA A 116 4.10 18.66 4.54
N LYS A 117 3.05 19.46 4.32
CA LYS A 117 1.97 19.62 5.32
C LYS A 117 1.25 18.31 5.64
N ARG A 118 1.29 17.33 4.77
CA ARG A 118 0.70 15.99 4.94
C ARG A 118 1.64 14.97 5.57
N GLY A 119 2.93 15.32 5.75
CA GLY A 119 3.92 14.47 6.42
C GLY A 119 4.96 13.83 5.50
N TYR A 120 4.96 14.16 4.20
CA TYR A 120 6.03 13.79 3.29
C TYR A 120 7.24 14.71 3.47
N VAL A 121 8.42 14.25 3.10
CA VAL A 121 9.50 15.12 2.68
C VAL A 121 9.30 15.38 1.19
N ALA A 122 9.29 16.65 0.76
CA ALA A 122 9.14 16.96 -0.65
C ALA A 122 10.34 17.77 -1.15
N ALA A 123 10.73 17.58 -2.42
CA ALA A 123 11.88 18.27 -3.01
C ALA A 123 11.55 18.81 -4.40
N ALA A 124 11.65 20.11 -4.58
CA ALA A 124 11.64 20.74 -5.91
C ALA A 124 13.05 20.73 -6.47
N ILE A 125 13.28 20.11 -7.65
CA ILE A 125 14.61 19.93 -8.21
C ILE A 125 14.85 20.77 -9.46
N ASP A 126 16.09 21.26 -9.62
CA ASP A 126 16.61 21.70 -10.91
C ASP A 126 17.12 20.49 -11.69
N TYR A 127 17.16 20.60 -13.00
CA TYR A 127 17.73 19.61 -13.92
C TYR A 127 18.38 20.32 -15.11
N ARG A 128 19.26 19.62 -15.84
CA ARG A 128 20.00 20.19 -16.98
C ARG A 128 19.07 20.57 -18.11
N LEU A 129 19.07 21.83 -18.47
CA LEU A 129 18.34 22.38 -19.60
C LEU A 129 19.17 22.24 -20.89
N GLY A 130 18.53 22.52 -22.00
CA GLY A 130 19.09 22.47 -23.34
C GLY A 130 18.48 21.36 -24.18
N MET A 131 17.64 21.74 -25.13
CA MET A 131 17.02 20.84 -26.11
C MET A 131 17.18 21.42 -27.51
N ASN A 132 17.46 20.58 -28.49
CA ASN A 132 17.36 20.94 -29.88
C ASN A 132 16.03 20.40 -30.43
N ILE A 133 15.13 21.29 -30.82
CA ILE A 133 13.80 20.91 -31.34
C ILE A 133 13.81 20.59 -32.84
N PHE A 134 14.95 20.78 -33.53
CA PHE A 134 15.11 20.58 -34.96
C PHE A 134 15.75 19.22 -35.30
N ASP A 135 16.04 18.42 -34.30
CA ASP A 135 16.72 17.15 -34.46
C ASP A 135 16.23 16.17 -33.39
N ALA A 136 15.56 15.10 -33.81
CA ALA A 136 14.98 14.07 -32.94
C ALA A 136 16.03 13.39 -32.03
N ASP A 137 17.23 13.14 -32.58
CA ASP A 137 18.31 12.51 -31.82
C ASP A 137 18.82 13.41 -30.71
N LEU A 138 18.93 14.72 -30.96
CA LEU A 138 19.33 15.70 -29.97
C LEU A 138 18.23 15.94 -28.93
N ALA A 139 16.96 15.87 -29.31
CA ALA A 139 15.83 15.93 -28.37
C ALA A 139 15.84 14.73 -27.41
N ASN A 140 16.08 13.51 -27.92
CA ASN A 140 16.22 12.31 -27.08
C ASN A 140 17.35 12.45 -26.06
N ARG A 141 18.45 13.10 -26.42
CA ARG A 141 19.57 13.38 -25.49
C ARG A 141 19.16 14.29 -24.33
N ALA A 142 18.30 15.28 -24.60
CA ALA A 142 17.79 16.18 -23.56
C ALA A 142 16.91 15.42 -22.53
N VAL A 143 16.03 14.56 -23.01
CA VAL A 143 15.20 13.70 -22.13
C VAL A 143 16.07 12.75 -21.31
N TYR A 144 17.07 12.13 -21.94
CA TYR A 144 17.99 11.21 -21.27
C TYR A 144 18.82 11.90 -20.18
N ARG A 145 19.30 13.13 -20.41
CA ARG A 145 19.96 13.93 -19.35
C ARG A 145 19.02 14.19 -18.17
N GLY A 146 17.78 14.58 -18.47
CA GLY A 146 16.77 14.78 -17.43
C GLY A 146 16.52 13.53 -16.59
N LEU A 147 16.43 12.36 -17.24
CA LEU A 147 16.35 11.08 -16.55
C LEU A 147 17.53 10.85 -15.59
N GLN A 148 18.78 11.10 -16.03
CA GLN A 148 19.97 10.94 -15.21
C GLN A 148 19.95 11.90 -14.00
N ASP A 149 19.45 13.13 -14.19
CA ASP A 149 19.32 14.12 -13.12
C ASP A 149 18.26 13.72 -12.10
N ALA A 150 17.12 13.18 -12.57
CA ALA A 150 16.08 12.59 -11.71
C ALA A 150 16.64 11.44 -10.87
N ARG A 151 17.41 10.55 -11.49
CA ARG A 151 18.08 9.44 -10.78
C ARG A 151 19.08 9.93 -9.74
N SER A 152 19.84 10.97 -10.06
CA SER A 152 20.76 11.58 -9.12
C SER A 152 20.06 12.16 -7.89
N ALA A 153 18.87 12.76 -8.06
CA ALA A 153 18.06 13.26 -6.95
C ALA A 153 17.52 12.13 -6.05
N VAL A 154 17.09 11.00 -6.64
CA VAL A 154 16.69 9.80 -5.87
C VAL A 154 17.88 9.25 -5.07
N ARG A 155 19.06 9.13 -5.70
CA ARG A 155 20.28 8.65 -5.04
C ARG A 155 20.71 9.52 -3.88
N PHE A 156 20.51 10.84 -3.98
CA PHE A 156 20.82 11.77 -2.89
C PHE A 156 20.08 11.37 -1.60
N PHE A 157 18.77 11.13 -1.67
CA PHE A 157 18.00 10.75 -0.49
C PHE A 157 18.35 9.35 0.02
N ARG A 158 18.62 8.39 -0.86
CA ARG A 158 19.10 7.05 -0.45
C ARG A 158 20.46 7.10 0.24
N ALA A 159 21.36 7.92 -0.25
CA ALA A 159 22.69 8.12 0.36
C ALA A 159 22.58 8.81 1.72
N ASP A 160 21.72 9.84 1.86
CA ASP A 160 21.47 10.50 3.14
C ASP A 160 20.88 9.52 4.15
N ALA A 161 19.89 8.70 3.74
CA ALA A 161 19.26 7.68 4.59
C ALA A 161 20.25 6.62 5.08
N ALA A 162 21.17 6.19 4.20
CA ALA A 162 22.23 5.25 4.57
C ALA A 162 23.33 5.85 5.45
N GLY A 163 23.42 7.18 5.52
CA GLY A 163 24.40 7.95 6.27
C GLY A 163 23.84 8.59 7.53
N ALA A 164 23.75 9.92 7.52
CA ALA A 164 23.25 10.71 8.65
C ALA A 164 21.73 10.69 8.81
N ASN A 165 21.02 10.32 7.78
CA ASN A 165 19.57 10.43 7.63
C ASN A 165 19.05 11.80 8.11
N THR A 166 19.65 12.86 7.54
CA THR A 166 19.39 14.26 7.92
C THR A 166 17.92 14.62 7.78
N TYR A 167 17.31 14.11 6.70
CA TYR A 167 15.91 14.37 6.36
C TYR A 167 14.95 13.31 6.92
N LYS A 168 15.46 12.33 7.68
CA LYS A 168 14.66 11.26 8.30
C LYS A 168 13.74 10.54 7.32
N VAL A 169 14.30 10.17 6.18
CA VAL A 169 13.58 9.56 5.07
C VAL A 169 13.64 8.03 5.11
N ASP A 170 12.64 7.42 4.51
CA ASP A 170 12.62 5.99 4.21
C ASP A 170 13.16 5.78 2.79
N PRO A 171 14.29 5.05 2.61
CA PRO A 171 14.91 4.85 1.31
C PRO A 171 14.09 3.95 0.35
N ASP A 172 13.11 3.22 0.87
CA ASP A 172 12.24 2.32 0.11
C ASP A 172 10.93 2.99 -0.33
N HIS A 173 10.71 4.27 0.07
CA HIS A 173 9.52 5.05 -0.27
C HIS A 173 9.92 6.43 -0.84
N ILE A 174 10.59 6.41 -1.99
CA ILE A 174 10.98 7.61 -2.74
C ILE A 174 10.19 7.67 -4.05
N PHE A 175 9.35 8.69 -4.18
CA PHE A 175 8.47 8.91 -5.30
C PHE A 175 8.97 10.10 -6.12
N ILE A 176 8.66 10.12 -7.41
CA ILE A 176 9.00 11.24 -8.29
C ILE A 176 7.82 11.61 -9.18
N GLY A 177 7.72 12.86 -9.52
CA GLY A 177 6.75 13.34 -10.49
C GLY A 177 7.09 14.72 -10.98
N GLY A 178 6.20 15.28 -11.78
CA GLY A 178 6.38 16.63 -12.30
C GLY A 178 5.36 16.98 -13.36
N HIS A 179 5.57 18.13 -13.96
CA HIS A 179 4.74 18.65 -15.05
C HIS A 179 5.51 18.63 -16.36
N SER A 180 4.86 18.27 -17.49
CA SER A 180 5.43 18.35 -18.84
C SER A 180 6.79 17.64 -18.93
N SER A 181 7.89 18.35 -19.25
CA SER A 181 9.26 17.79 -19.22
C SER A 181 9.63 17.13 -17.88
N GLY A 182 9.18 17.67 -16.75
CA GLY A 182 9.35 17.02 -15.44
C GLY A 182 8.59 15.71 -15.31
N ALA A 183 7.41 15.59 -15.92
CA ALA A 183 6.66 14.35 -15.99
C ALA A 183 7.31 13.32 -16.94
N PHE A 184 7.91 13.78 -18.07
CA PHE A 184 8.76 12.93 -18.91
C PHE A 184 9.90 12.32 -18.10
N MET A 185 10.59 13.14 -17.30
CA MET A 185 11.67 12.66 -16.43
C MET A 185 11.19 11.58 -15.47
N ALA A 186 10.03 11.79 -14.85
CA ALA A 186 9.45 10.83 -13.90
C ALA A 186 9.08 9.51 -14.58
N LEU A 187 8.39 9.57 -15.74
CA LEU A 187 8.00 8.40 -16.51
C LEU A 187 9.21 7.60 -17.00
N HIS A 188 10.26 8.28 -17.53
CA HIS A 188 11.48 7.61 -17.96
C HIS A 188 12.32 7.12 -16.77
N ASN A 189 12.27 7.78 -15.60
CA ASN A 189 12.90 7.25 -14.38
C ASN A 189 12.34 5.90 -13.99
N ALA A 190 11.02 5.73 -14.10
CA ALA A 190 10.33 4.51 -13.72
C ALA A 190 10.52 3.37 -14.75
N TYR A 191 10.42 3.68 -16.05
CA TYR A 191 10.20 2.67 -17.07
C TYR A 191 11.36 2.48 -18.06
N LEU A 192 12.23 3.48 -18.27
CA LEU A 192 13.44 3.28 -19.06
C LEU A 192 14.54 2.77 -18.10
N ASP A 193 14.58 1.49 -17.82
CA ASP A 193 15.40 0.92 -16.76
C ASP A 193 16.47 -0.07 -17.26
N LEU A 194 16.37 -0.53 -18.51
CA LEU A 194 17.36 -1.39 -19.13
C LEU A 194 18.33 -0.61 -20.02
N GLU A 195 19.63 -0.90 -19.90
CA GLU A 195 20.65 -0.29 -20.79
C GLU A 195 20.42 -0.62 -22.28
N THR A 196 19.69 -1.69 -22.59
CA THR A 196 19.31 -2.05 -23.97
C THR A 196 18.23 -1.15 -24.56
N GLU A 197 17.54 -0.39 -23.73
CA GLU A 197 16.50 0.57 -24.13
C GLU A 197 17.06 1.98 -24.33
N ARG A 198 18.30 2.18 -23.94
CA ARG A 198 18.99 3.45 -24.08
C ARG A 198 19.00 3.88 -25.55
N PRO A 199 18.48 5.10 -25.91
CA PRO A 199 18.47 5.56 -27.28
C PRO A 199 19.87 5.61 -27.90
N LEU A 200 20.00 5.18 -29.17
CA LEU A 200 21.29 5.14 -29.87
C LEU A 200 21.94 6.53 -29.97
N SER A 201 21.15 7.59 -30.06
CA SER A 201 21.62 8.98 -30.07
C SER A 201 22.33 9.42 -28.79
N THR A 202 22.21 8.67 -27.70
CA THR A 202 22.88 8.99 -26.43
C THR A 202 24.32 8.47 -26.33
N TYR A 203 24.72 7.60 -27.29
CA TYR A 203 26.12 7.18 -27.44
C TYR A 203 26.95 8.25 -28.17
N GLU A 204 28.26 8.03 -28.29
CA GLU A 204 29.15 8.91 -29.05
C GLU A 204 28.78 8.92 -30.55
N TRP A 205 28.70 10.09 -31.15
CA TRP A 205 28.43 10.30 -32.56
C TRP A 205 29.00 11.63 -33.08
N MET A 206 28.70 12.01 -34.32
CA MET A 206 29.20 13.23 -34.95
C MET A 206 28.09 14.22 -35.23
N GLN A 207 28.19 15.44 -34.69
CA GLN A 207 27.31 16.57 -34.99
C GLN A 207 28.14 17.68 -35.69
N ASP A 208 27.79 18.06 -36.91
CA ASP A 208 28.43 19.14 -37.66
C ASP A 208 29.96 19.05 -37.72
N GLY A 209 30.50 17.82 -37.78
CA GLY A 209 31.94 17.57 -37.80
C GLY A 209 32.63 17.56 -36.42
N ASN A 210 31.86 17.71 -35.35
CA ASN A 210 32.35 17.64 -33.98
C ASN A 210 31.92 16.30 -33.35
N VAL A 211 32.73 15.77 -32.45
CA VAL A 211 32.39 14.57 -31.66
C VAL A 211 31.45 14.97 -30.54
N VAL A 212 30.24 14.43 -30.56
CA VAL A 212 29.29 14.50 -29.45
C VAL A 212 29.62 13.36 -28.50
N PRO A 213 29.90 13.65 -27.21
CA PRO A 213 30.31 12.60 -26.28
C PRO A 213 29.16 11.66 -25.93
N ASP A 214 29.51 10.43 -25.55
CA ASP A 214 28.60 9.49 -24.89
C ASP A 214 28.05 10.11 -23.61
N GLN A 215 26.74 10.00 -23.37
CA GLN A 215 26.06 10.46 -22.14
C GLN A 215 26.18 9.46 -20.97
N GLU A 216 26.92 8.38 -21.17
CA GLU A 216 27.15 7.32 -20.21
C GLU A 216 25.86 6.53 -19.84
N CYS A 217 25.97 5.61 -18.89
CA CYS A 217 24.89 4.71 -18.53
C CYS A 217 23.71 5.40 -17.82
N LEU A 218 22.58 4.70 -17.74
CA LEU A 218 21.33 5.20 -17.17
C LEU A 218 21.48 5.75 -15.74
N ASP A 219 22.32 5.14 -14.90
CA ASP A 219 22.38 5.43 -13.47
C ASP A 219 23.81 5.67 -12.95
N CYS A 220 24.73 6.16 -13.80
CA CYS A 220 26.13 6.37 -13.42
C CYS A 220 26.60 7.82 -13.53
N VAL A 221 25.73 8.77 -13.88
CA VAL A 221 26.06 10.21 -13.98
C VAL A 221 25.64 10.95 -12.72
N GLY A 222 26.46 11.91 -12.26
CA GLY A 222 26.25 12.67 -11.03
C GLY A 222 26.76 11.95 -9.79
N ASP A 223 26.32 12.41 -8.62
CA ASP A 223 26.81 11.92 -7.33
C ASP A 223 26.09 10.65 -6.84
N ASN A 224 26.66 10.00 -5.82
CA ASN A 224 26.08 8.85 -5.12
C ASN A 224 25.78 7.62 -5.99
N THR A 225 26.55 7.36 -7.02
CA THR A 225 26.36 6.27 -7.99
C THR A 225 26.41 4.85 -7.41
N GLY A 226 26.69 4.71 -6.11
CA GLY A 226 26.60 3.42 -5.39
C GLY A 226 25.18 3.05 -4.94
N PHE A 227 24.19 3.95 -5.13
CA PHE A 227 22.79 3.73 -4.80
C PHE A 227 21.95 3.67 -6.08
N SER A 228 20.80 3.00 -6.04
CA SER A 228 19.84 2.99 -7.15
C SER A 228 19.18 4.37 -7.31
N GLY A 229 19.06 4.86 -8.53
CA GLY A 229 18.33 6.07 -8.88
C GLY A 229 16.86 5.86 -9.26
N HIS A 230 16.36 4.61 -9.20
CA HIS A 230 14.95 4.31 -9.51
C HIS A 230 14.02 4.76 -8.39
N ALA A 231 12.95 5.46 -8.74
CA ALA A 231 11.86 5.78 -7.82
C ALA A 231 10.94 4.56 -7.62
N ASN A 232 10.22 4.53 -6.48
CA ASN A 232 9.33 3.42 -6.15
C ASN A 232 7.93 3.57 -6.78
N ALA A 233 7.46 4.82 -6.96
CA ALA A 233 6.23 5.16 -7.66
C ALA A 233 6.31 6.58 -8.22
N ILE A 234 5.41 6.92 -9.14
CA ILE A 234 5.46 8.19 -9.86
C ILE A 234 4.09 8.87 -9.97
N PHE A 235 4.11 10.20 -10.16
CA PHE A 235 2.97 10.93 -10.69
C PHE A 235 3.36 11.72 -11.95
N SER A 236 2.41 11.88 -12.88
CA SER A 236 2.62 12.56 -14.15
C SER A 236 1.54 13.61 -14.42
N LEU A 237 1.93 14.87 -14.57
CA LEU A 237 1.06 15.96 -14.98
C LEU A 237 1.38 16.30 -16.44
N ALA A 238 0.50 15.90 -17.36
CA ALA A 238 0.64 16.13 -18.80
C ALA A 238 2.00 15.66 -19.36
N GLY A 239 2.43 14.45 -18.98
CA GLY A 239 3.67 13.83 -19.44
C GLY A 239 3.46 12.82 -20.57
N ALA A 240 4.57 12.31 -21.10
CA ALA A 240 4.56 11.25 -22.10
C ALA A 240 5.84 10.39 -21.99
N LEU A 241 5.79 9.20 -22.60
CA LEU A 241 6.88 8.23 -22.66
C LEU A 241 7.37 8.06 -24.10
N GLY A 242 8.65 7.79 -24.31
CA GLY A 242 9.21 7.56 -25.62
C GLY A 242 8.65 6.31 -26.29
N PHE A 243 8.47 5.22 -25.54
CA PHE A 243 7.85 3.98 -25.98
C PHE A 243 7.05 3.35 -24.86
N THR A 244 5.83 2.90 -25.14
CA THR A 244 5.01 2.19 -24.14
C THR A 244 5.59 0.83 -23.77
N SER A 245 6.40 0.22 -24.64
CA SER A 245 7.09 -1.05 -24.37
C SER A 245 8.12 -1.00 -23.24
N PHE A 246 8.49 0.18 -22.75
CA PHE A 246 9.28 0.32 -21.52
C PHE A 246 8.50 -0.11 -20.27
N ILE A 247 7.16 -0.16 -20.34
CA ILE A 247 6.31 -0.72 -19.30
C ILE A 247 6.20 -2.22 -19.56
N GLU A 248 6.96 -3.04 -18.84
CA GLU A 248 7.14 -4.46 -19.14
C GLU A 248 6.33 -5.37 -18.21
N SER A 249 6.04 -4.92 -16.99
CA SER A 249 5.55 -5.78 -15.91
C SER A 249 4.55 -5.07 -14.99
N GLY A 250 3.63 -5.83 -14.42
CA GLY A 250 2.76 -5.38 -13.32
C GLY A 250 3.49 -5.06 -12.00
N SER A 251 4.80 -5.33 -11.93
CA SER A 251 5.66 -4.99 -10.80
C SER A 251 6.53 -3.75 -11.01
N ASP A 252 6.42 -3.10 -12.16
CA ASP A 252 7.07 -1.82 -12.40
C ASP A 252 6.53 -0.74 -11.44
N PRO A 253 7.21 0.40 -11.26
CA PRO A 253 6.73 1.48 -10.42
C PRO A 253 5.33 1.92 -10.82
N LYS A 254 4.40 1.95 -9.87
CA LYS A 254 3.01 2.36 -10.09
C LYS A 254 2.91 3.86 -10.44
N VAL A 255 1.85 4.26 -11.15
CA VAL A 255 1.70 5.64 -11.64
C VAL A 255 0.31 6.22 -11.44
N VAL A 256 0.24 7.48 -11.03
CA VAL A 256 -0.97 8.30 -11.17
C VAL A 256 -0.74 9.38 -12.23
N MET A 257 -1.68 9.51 -13.15
CA MET A 257 -1.59 10.41 -14.31
C MET A 257 -2.74 11.41 -14.35
N PHE A 258 -2.42 12.65 -14.73
CA PHE A 258 -3.37 13.76 -14.90
C PHE A 258 -3.13 14.38 -16.27
N HIS A 259 -4.08 14.26 -17.19
CA HIS A 259 -3.89 14.75 -18.56
C HIS A 259 -5.21 15.24 -19.15
N SER A 260 -5.16 16.28 -20.00
CA SER A 260 -6.34 16.80 -20.69
C SER A 260 -6.38 16.34 -22.14
N THR A 261 -7.55 15.94 -22.61
CA THR A 261 -7.74 15.45 -23.99
C THR A 261 -7.49 16.51 -25.05
N ASP A 262 -7.48 17.79 -24.68
CA ASP A 262 -7.22 18.95 -25.53
C ASP A 262 -5.81 19.55 -25.35
N ASP A 263 -4.89 18.77 -24.75
CA ASP A 263 -3.49 19.18 -24.64
C ASP A 263 -2.86 19.30 -26.04
N GLY A 264 -2.46 20.52 -26.37
CA GLY A 264 -1.83 20.84 -27.66
C GLY A 264 -0.31 20.88 -27.62
N THR A 265 0.29 20.62 -26.45
CA THR A 265 1.74 20.67 -26.25
C THR A 265 2.33 19.27 -26.12
N VAL A 266 1.78 18.44 -25.24
CA VAL A 266 2.12 17.03 -25.11
C VAL A 266 0.90 16.21 -25.51
N PRO A 267 1.02 15.28 -26.47
CA PRO A 267 -0.12 14.47 -26.90
C PRO A 267 -0.75 13.71 -25.73
N TYR A 268 -2.08 13.79 -25.61
CA TYR A 268 -2.87 12.95 -24.72
C TYR A 268 -2.81 11.47 -25.13
N ASP A 269 -2.86 11.24 -26.47
CA ASP A 269 -2.69 9.95 -27.14
C ASP A 269 -1.23 9.81 -27.61
N SER A 270 -0.97 9.64 -28.89
CA SER A 270 0.37 9.55 -29.48
C SER A 270 0.58 10.63 -30.54
N GLY A 271 1.81 11.07 -30.69
CA GLY A 271 2.20 12.04 -31.70
C GLY A 271 3.42 12.87 -31.31
N SER A 272 3.78 13.82 -32.18
CA SER A 272 4.91 14.72 -31.90
C SER A 272 4.51 15.83 -30.93
N PRO A 273 5.30 16.07 -29.87
CA PRO A 273 5.05 17.16 -28.92
C PRO A 273 5.16 18.54 -29.59
N PHE A 274 4.52 19.55 -29.00
CA PHE A 274 4.42 20.93 -29.50
C PHE A 274 3.73 21.11 -30.85
N SER A 275 3.04 20.11 -31.39
CA SER A 275 2.44 20.13 -32.72
C SER A 275 1.47 21.30 -32.97
N SER A 276 0.81 21.80 -31.92
CA SER A 276 -0.09 22.97 -32.01
C SER A 276 0.62 24.33 -31.90
N ILE A 277 1.83 24.37 -31.39
CA ILE A 277 2.61 25.61 -31.15
C ILE A 277 3.63 25.81 -32.27
N LEU A 278 4.14 24.73 -32.84
CA LEU A 278 5.24 24.72 -33.79
C LEU A 278 4.90 25.20 -35.22
N TRP A 279 3.66 25.62 -35.50
CA TRP A 279 3.39 26.36 -36.75
C TRP A 279 4.24 27.65 -36.89
N LEU A 280 4.77 28.16 -35.75
CA LEU A 280 5.72 29.30 -35.71
C LEU A 280 7.16 28.89 -36.00
N VAL A 281 7.51 27.60 -35.88
CA VAL A 281 8.87 27.08 -36.02
C VAL A 281 8.88 26.05 -37.16
N VAL A 282 8.93 26.54 -38.38
CA VAL A 282 9.00 25.69 -39.58
C VAL A 282 10.25 24.83 -39.52
N GLY A 283 10.09 23.51 -39.47
CA GLY A 283 11.19 22.55 -39.54
C GLY A 283 11.54 21.83 -38.23
N SER A 284 10.69 21.90 -37.21
CA SER A 284 10.88 21.02 -36.03
C SER A 284 10.82 19.56 -36.44
N ASP A 285 11.71 18.76 -35.86
CA ASP A 285 11.81 17.32 -36.04
C ASP A 285 11.94 16.67 -34.65
N LEU A 286 10.79 16.52 -33.99
CA LEU A 286 10.71 15.86 -32.70
C LEU A 286 10.14 14.45 -32.86
N PRO A 287 10.62 13.47 -32.10
CA PRO A 287 10.09 12.12 -32.15
C PRO A 287 8.65 12.08 -31.64
N ASP A 288 7.86 11.14 -32.16
CA ASP A 288 6.57 10.83 -31.59
C ASP A 288 6.74 10.28 -30.17
N VAL A 289 5.82 10.65 -29.30
CA VAL A 289 5.75 10.20 -27.90
C VAL A 289 4.36 9.67 -27.58
N TYR A 290 4.25 8.93 -26.52
CA TYR A 290 3.04 8.27 -26.04
C TYR A 290 2.56 8.94 -24.76
N GLY A 291 1.41 9.61 -24.82
CA GLY A 291 0.81 10.29 -23.69
C GLY A 291 0.11 9.35 -22.71
N SER A 292 -0.66 9.91 -21.80
CA SER A 292 -1.24 9.14 -20.68
C SER A 292 -2.24 8.06 -21.13
N LEU A 293 -2.94 8.23 -22.28
CA LEU A 293 -3.86 7.21 -22.77
C LEU A 293 -3.13 5.91 -23.17
N PRO A 294 -2.17 5.88 -24.11
CA PRO A 294 -1.46 4.66 -24.45
C PRO A 294 -0.61 4.10 -23.29
N ILE A 295 -0.16 4.94 -22.34
CA ILE A 295 0.49 4.46 -21.11
C ILE A 295 -0.50 3.65 -20.28
N SER A 296 -1.74 4.14 -20.08
CA SER A 296 -2.78 3.41 -19.35
C SER A 296 -3.19 2.11 -20.03
N GLU A 297 -3.28 2.11 -21.37
CA GLU A 297 -3.57 0.91 -22.16
C GLU A 297 -2.47 -0.16 -22.02
N GLN A 298 -1.21 0.25 -22.00
CA GLN A 298 -0.10 -0.69 -21.77
C GLN A 298 -0.06 -1.19 -20.31
N ALA A 299 -0.36 -0.33 -19.35
CA ALA A 299 -0.48 -0.72 -17.94
C ALA A 299 -1.55 -1.81 -17.76
N ASP A 300 -2.71 -1.68 -18.42
CA ASP A 300 -3.76 -2.71 -18.43
C ASP A 300 -3.25 -4.04 -19.02
N VAL A 301 -2.46 -3.99 -20.10
CA VAL A 301 -1.91 -5.18 -20.76
C VAL A 301 -0.98 -5.98 -19.83
N VAL A 302 -0.14 -5.29 -19.06
CA VAL A 302 0.84 -5.95 -18.17
C VAL A 302 0.33 -6.12 -16.73
N GLY A 303 -0.83 -5.55 -16.39
CA GLY A 303 -1.41 -5.59 -15.05
C GLY A 303 -0.71 -4.66 -14.07
N LEU A 304 -0.14 -3.55 -14.54
CA LEU A 304 0.46 -2.52 -13.69
C LEU A 304 -0.64 -1.68 -13.03
N PRO A 305 -0.66 -1.53 -11.70
CA PRO A 305 -1.60 -0.63 -11.04
C PRO A 305 -1.35 0.84 -11.41
N TYR A 306 -2.40 1.53 -11.81
CA TYR A 306 -2.36 2.97 -12.11
C TYR A 306 -3.68 3.64 -11.76
N ASP A 307 -3.66 4.98 -11.68
CA ASP A 307 -4.86 5.80 -11.74
C ASP A 307 -4.71 6.88 -12.82
N PHE A 308 -5.79 7.21 -13.52
CA PHE A 308 -5.75 8.14 -14.64
C PHE A 308 -6.92 9.14 -14.61
N PHE A 309 -6.59 10.36 -14.23
CA PHE A 309 -7.50 11.50 -14.25
C PHE A 309 -7.48 12.17 -15.62
N SER A 310 -8.42 11.77 -16.46
CA SER A 310 -8.61 12.34 -17.82
C SER A 310 -9.53 13.55 -17.74
N TYR A 311 -9.05 14.69 -18.23
CA TYR A 311 -9.79 15.95 -18.24
C TYR A 311 -10.15 16.40 -19.66
N THR A 312 -11.06 17.36 -19.74
CA THR A 312 -11.43 18.06 -20.97
C THR A 312 -11.36 19.55 -20.75
N ASN A 313 -10.93 20.31 -21.76
CA ASN A 313 -10.85 21.78 -21.71
C ASN A 313 -9.96 22.36 -20.59
N ARG A 314 -8.88 21.64 -20.23
CA ARG A 314 -7.86 22.13 -19.29
C ARG A 314 -6.54 22.48 -19.98
N GLY A 315 -6.34 22.01 -21.23
CA GLY A 315 -5.12 22.22 -21.98
C GLY A 315 -3.89 21.57 -21.35
N HIS A 316 -2.70 22.08 -21.64
CA HIS A 316 -1.43 21.53 -21.20
C HIS A 316 -1.17 21.72 -19.70
N ASP A 317 -1.47 22.91 -19.17
CA ASP A 317 -1.26 23.22 -17.74
C ASP A 317 -2.44 22.69 -16.90
N VAL A 318 -2.64 21.37 -16.96
CA VAL A 318 -3.80 20.69 -16.37
C VAL A 318 -3.96 20.99 -14.87
N HIS A 319 -2.88 21.25 -14.16
CA HIS A 319 -2.84 21.58 -12.74
C HIS A 319 -3.02 23.08 -12.44
N GLU A 320 -2.84 23.96 -13.43
CA GLU A 320 -2.92 25.41 -13.29
C GLU A 320 -4.17 26.03 -13.94
N SER A 321 -5.07 25.22 -14.50
CA SER A 321 -6.26 25.68 -15.23
C SER A 321 -7.18 26.56 -14.38
N SER A 322 -7.14 26.43 -13.06
CA SER A 322 -7.65 27.38 -12.07
C SER A 322 -6.89 27.23 -10.77
N SER A 323 -6.83 28.28 -9.94
CA SER A 323 -6.17 28.21 -8.62
C SER A 323 -6.77 27.15 -7.69
N SER A 324 -8.02 26.75 -7.90
CA SER A 324 -8.65 25.67 -7.15
C SER A 324 -8.23 24.28 -7.60
N THR A 325 -7.81 24.11 -8.85
CA THR A 325 -7.48 22.77 -9.43
C THR A 325 -6.37 22.06 -8.66
N LEU A 326 -5.29 22.78 -8.31
CA LEU A 326 -4.21 22.20 -7.50
C LEU A 326 -4.71 21.64 -6.17
N TYR A 327 -5.55 22.38 -5.47
CA TYR A 327 -6.03 22.02 -4.13
C TYR A 327 -7.18 21.03 -4.14
N SER A 328 -8.08 21.09 -5.13
CA SER A 328 -9.27 20.23 -5.15
C SER A 328 -9.02 18.87 -5.79
N ASP A 329 -8.13 18.79 -6.77
CA ASP A 329 -7.97 17.60 -7.60
C ASP A 329 -6.54 17.03 -7.56
N ILE A 330 -5.53 17.86 -7.90
CA ILE A 330 -4.19 17.37 -8.20
C ILE A 330 -3.45 16.91 -6.93
N ILE A 331 -3.32 17.78 -5.94
CA ILE A 331 -2.59 17.44 -4.71
C ILE A 331 -3.29 16.34 -3.92
N PRO A 332 -4.63 16.39 -3.70
CA PRO A 332 -5.33 15.26 -3.12
C PRO A 332 -5.16 13.97 -3.93
N GLY A 333 -5.33 14.00 -5.25
CA GLY A 333 -5.18 12.82 -6.10
C GLY A 333 -3.79 12.19 -6.01
N ILE A 334 -2.73 12.99 -5.98
CA ILE A 334 -1.35 12.51 -5.78
C ILE A 334 -1.20 11.90 -4.38
N SER A 335 -1.63 12.61 -3.35
CA SER A 335 -1.43 12.21 -1.95
C SER A 335 -2.25 10.97 -1.59
N ASP A 336 -3.52 10.94 -1.97
CA ASP A 336 -4.44 9.83 -1.71
C ASP A 336 -3.98 8.57 -2.46
N TRP A 337 -3.48 8.73 -3.69
CA TRP A 337 -2.98 7.61 -4.48
C TRP A 337 -1.71 7.01 -3.88
N PHE A 338 -0.69 7.83 -3.56
CA PHE A 338 0.51 7.33 -2.88
C PHE A 338 0.18 6.69 -1.53
N PHE A 339 -0.76 7.29 -0.78
CA PHE A 339 -1.19 6.70 0.47
C PHE A 339 -1.79 5.30 0.28
N ASN A 340 -2.75 5.15 -0.63
CA ASN A 340 -3.50 3.91 -0.80
C ASN A 340 -2.65 2.80 -1.44
N GLU A 341 -1.76 3.15 -2.39
CA GLU A 341 -1.01 2.19 -3.19
C GLU A 341 0.37 1.85 -2.64
N GLU A 342 1.00 2.77 -1.87
CA GLU A 342 2.39 2.61 -1.45
C GLU A 342 2.59 2.66 0.07
N LEU A 343 1.77 3.43 0.79
CA LEU A 343 2.04 3.68 2.20
C LEU A 343 1.10 2.93 3.14
N LYS A 344 -0.12 2.66 2.73
CA LYS A 344 -1.15 2.05 3.56
C LYS A 344 -0.80 0.60 3.87
N PRO A 345 -0.62 0.23 5.16
CA PRO A 345 -0.30 -1.14 5.53
C PRO A 345 -1.49 -2.07 5.24
N THR A 346 -1.18 -3.23 4.68
CA THR A 346 -2.15 -4.30 4.45
C THR A 346 -2.05 -5.37 5.52
N TYR A 347 -3.19 -5.96 5.89
CA TYR A 347 -3.29 -7.02 6.87
C TYR A 347 -4.20 -8.13 6.40
N GLU A 348 -3.86 -9.37 6.80
CA GLU A 348 -4.81 -10.45 6.80
C GLU A 348 -5.92 -10.17 7.85
N ALA A 349 -7.01 -10.94 7.76
CA ALA A 349 -8.17 -10.75 8.64
C ALA A 349 -7.82 -10.79 10.14
N LEU A 350 -8.59 -10.06 10.94
CA LEU A 350 -8.61 -10.19 12.40
C LEU A 350 -9.17 -11.58 12.76
N LYS A 351 -8.37 -12.37 13.49
CA LYS A 351 -8.68 -13.74 13.93
C LYS A 351 -9.07 -13.74 15.40
N GLY A 352 -10.01 -14.59 15.75
CA GLY A 352 -10.51 -14.78 17.11
C GLY A 352 -11.96 -15.22 17.12
N ASP A 353 -12.44 -15.65 18.29
CA ASP A 353 -13.81 -16.13 18.42
C ASP A 353 -14.83 -15.00 18.25
N SER A 354 -15.75 -15.16 17.32
CA SER A 354 -16.93 -14.30 17.19
C SER A 354 -18.12 -14.82 18.05
N ILE A 355 -18.06 -16.04 18.56
CA ILE A 355 -19.04 -16.62 19.48
C ILE A 355 -18.38 -16.75 20.86
N ILE A 356 -19.00 -16.11 21.86
CA ILE A 356 -18.51 -16.10 23.24
C ILE A 356 -19.49 -16.87 24.12
N CYS A 357 -19.02 -17.96 24.72
CA CYS A 357 -19.81 -18.73 25.67
C CYS A 357 -19.80 -18.08 27.05
N SER A 358 -20.92 -18.15 27.77
CA SER A 358 -21.09 -17.47 29.08
C SER A 358 -20.16 -17.95 30.19
N ASP A 359 -19.52 -19.08 30.01
CA ASP A 359 -18.56 -19.67 30.94
C ASP A 359 -17.08 -19.37 30.63
N GLU A 360 -16.83 -18.81 29.43
CA GLU A 360 -15.48 -18.51 28.95
C GLU A 360 -15.41 -17.10 28.33
N LEU A 361 -15.45 -16.08 29.18
CA LEU A 361 -15.55 -14.68 28.76
C LEU A 361 -14.22 -14.09 28.31
N GLN A 362 -13.09 -14.68 28.69
CA GLN A 362 -11.77 -14.20 28.27
C GLN A 362 -11.37 -14.83 26.94
N LYS A 363 -11.19 -13.97 25.91
CA LYS A 363 -10.83 -14.39 24.54
C LYS A 363 -9.59 -13.66 24.06
N THR A 364 -8.80 -14.34 23.22
CA THR A 364 -7.63 -13.77 22.56
C THR A 364 -7.93 -13.51 21.09
N TYR A 365 -7.55 -12.33 20.63
CA TYR A 365 -7.71 -11.89 19.25
C TYR A 365 -6.34 -11.52 18.69
N GLN A 366 -6.13 -11.83 17.41
CA GLN A 366 -4.87 -11.63 16.74
C GLN A 366 -5.10 -11.15 15.32
N LEU A 367 -4.36 -10.10 14.92
CA LEU A 367 -4.21 -9.78 13.51
C LEU A 367 -3.34 -10.84 12.81
N GLY A 368 -3.71 -11.19 11.59
CA GLY A 368 -2.86 -11.99 10.72
C GLY A 368 -1.54 -11.29 10.39
N SER A 369 -0.78 -11.83 9.44
CA SER A 369 0.47 -11.22 8.97
C SER A 369 0.23 -9.86 8.33
N GLY A 370 1.17 -8.91 8.54
CA GLY A 370 1.10 -7.55 8.02
C GLY A 370 2.21 -6.66 8.55
N GLU A 371 2.28 -5.42 8.10
CA GLU A 371 3.41 -4.49 8.27
C GLU A 371 3.32 -3.57 9.49
N GLY A 372 2.35 -3.73 10.39
CA GLY A 372 2.13 -2.79 11.49
C GLY A 372 3.12 -2.91 12.63
N VAL A 373 3.40 -1.77 13.19
CA VAL A 373 4.21 -1.62 14.40
C VAL A 373 3.41 -1.03 15.56
N TYR A 374 2.28 -0.39 15.27
CA TYR A 374 1.36 0.17 16.27
C TYR A 374 -0.08 -0.25 15.94
N PHE A 375 -0.88 -0.56 16.96
CA PHE A 375 -2.24 -1.07 16.84
C PHE A 375 -3.17 -0.30 17.77
N ASP A 376 -4.15 0.41 17.21
CA ASP A 376 -5.18 1.08 18.00
C ASP A 376 -6.35 0.11 18.25
N TRP A 377 -6.34 -0.53 19.41
CA TRP A 377 -7.35 -1.47 19.83
C TRP A 377 -8.49 -0.74 20.58
N GLN A 378 -9.71 -0.88 20.08
CA GLN A 378 -10.92 -0.34 20.68
C GLN A 378 -11.90 -1.46 21.03
N VAL A 379 -12.32 -1.49 22.29
CA VAL A 379 -13.22 -2.52 22.83
C VAL A 379 -14.44 -1.85 23.44
N VAL A 380 -15.62 -2.35 23.07
CA VAL A 380 -16.89 -1.99 23.67
C VAL A 380 -17.48 -3.24 24.32
N GLY A 381 -17.97 -3.16 25.56
CA GLY A 381 -18.56 -4.29 26.29
C GLY A 381 -17.56 -5.32 26.81
N GLY A 382 -16.29 -4.93 26.97
CA GLY A 382 -15.24 -5.76 27.55
C GLY A 382 -14.07 -4.93 28.04
N GLN A 383 -13.04 -5.59 28.59
CA GLN A 383 -11.81 -4.98 29.07
C GLN A 383 -10.59 -5.69 28.48
N ILE A 384 -9.61 -4.92 27.99
CA ILE A 384 -8.33 -5.47 27.55
C ILE A 384 -7.53 -5.89 28.77
N VAL A 385 -7.16 -7.18 28.85
CA VAL A 385 -6.46 -7.75 30.02
C VAL A 385 -5.00 -7.28 30.07
N ASN A 386 -4.32 -7.25 28.91
CA ASN A 386 -2.92 -6.84 28.78
C ASN A 386 -2.81 -5.75 27.71
N PRO A 387 -3.15 -4.48 28.03
CA PRO A 387 -3.15 -3.43 27.02
C PRO A 387 -1.73 -3.18 26.48
N SER A 388 -1.58 -3.28 25.17
CA SER A 388 -0.35 -2.93 24.45
C SER A 388 -0.68 -2.51 23.02
N ASN A 389 -0.32 -1.29 22.67
CA ASN A 389 -0.48 -0.79 21.30
C ASN A 389 0.65 -1.25 20.34
N TYR A 390 1.58 -2.06 20.85
CA TYR A 390 2.68 -2.64 20.05
C TYR A 390 2.54 -4.16 19.86
N SER A 391 1.36 -4.70 20.17
CA SER A 391 1.07 -6.12 20.02
C SER A 391 -0.04 -6.31 18.99
N SER A 392 0.20 -7.13 17.99
CA SER A 392 -0.81 -7.60 17.03
C SER A 392 -1.82 -8.57 17.65
N SER A 393 -1.67 -8.89 18.95
CA SER A 393 -2.57 -9.78 19.68
C SER A 393 -2.94 -9.18 21.02
N ILE A 394 -4.22 -9.29 21.40
CA ILE A 394 -4.74 -8.90 22.70
C ILE A 394 -5.67 -9.96 23.28
N SER A 395 -5.79 -9.98 24.62
CA SER A 395 -6.82 -10.74 25.33
C SER A 395 -7.86 -9.79 25.91
N ILE A 396 -9.14 -10.13 25.72
CA ILE A 396 -10.29 -9.35 26.20
C ILE A 396 -11.07 -10.18 27.19
N ASP A 397 -11.41 -9.59 28.33
CA ASP A 397 -12.39 -10.10 29.29
C ASP A 397 -13.73 -9.43 28.99
N TRP A 398 -14.68 -10.19 28.41
CA TRP A 398 -15.95 -9.67 27.94
C TRP A 398 -16.99 -9.59 29.07
N ASP A 399 -17.79 -8.52 29.08
CA ASP A 399 -18.96 -8.38 29.96
C ASP A 399 -20.24 -8.73 29.21
N PRO A 400 -20.82 -9.92 29.41
CA PRO A 400 -22.04 -10.34 28.71
C PRO A 400 -23.28 -9.47 29.07
N ALA A 401 -23.22 -8.68 30.16
CA ALA A 401 -24.30 -7.78 30.58
C ALA A 401 -24.25 -6.41 29.90
N ALA A 402 -23.20 -6.11 29.14
CA ALA A 402 -23.10 -4.84 28.40
C ALA A 402 -24.16 -4.73 27.30
N LEU A 403 -24.60 -3.50 27.00
CA LEU A 403 -25.66 -3.26 26.00
C LEU A 403 -25.21 -3.47 24.57
N SER A 404 -23.91 -3.42 24.30
CA SER A 404 -23.32 -3.63 22.98
C SER A 404 -21.89 -4.13 23.11
N HIS A 405 -21.42 -4.85 22.09
CA HIS A 405 -20.11 -5.43 22.06
C HIS A 405 -19.49 -5.23 20.68
N SER A 406 -18.25 -4.77 20.66
CA SER A 406 -17.43 -4.76 19.44
C SER A 406 -15.94 -4.74 19.81
N LEU A 407 -15.14 -5.34 18.95
CA LEU A 407 -13.70 -5.23 18.94
C LEU A 407 -13.28 -4.63 17.61
N LYS A 408 -12.55 -3.53 17.65
CA LYS A 408 -11.95 -2.88 16.48
C LYS A 408 -10.45 -2.78 16.66
N VAL A 409 -9.74 -2.86 15.54
CA VAL A 409 -8.31 -2.60 15.52
C VAL A 409 -7.94 -1.83 14.25
N THR A 410 -7.16 -0.78 14.43
CA THR A 410 -6.55 -0.02 13.33
C THR A 410 -5.04 -0.19 13.42
N PRO A 411 -4.40 -0.83 12.43
CA PRO A 411 -2.95 -0.96 12.39
C PRO A 411 -2.29 0.30 11.81
N TYR A 412 -1.06 0.59 12.24
CA TYR A 412 -0.21 1.64 11.70
C TYR A 412 1.18 1.05 11.43
N ASN A 413 1.79 1.38 10.29
CA ASN A 413 3.15 0.95 9.98
C ASN A 413 4.23 1.87 10.58
N GLN A 414 5.51 1.62 10.26
CA GLN A 414 6.63 2.40 10.76
C GLN A 414 6.64 3.87 10.32
N MET A 415 5.86 4.22 9.28
CA MET A 415 5.68 5.58 8.77
C MET A 415 4.47 6.30 9.38
N ASP A 416 3.80 5.72 10.39
CA ASP A 416 2.50 6.15 10.92
C ASP A 416 1.37 6.18 9.87
N ALA A 417 1.53 5.46 8.76
CA ALA A 417 0.45 5.30 7.80
C ALA A 417 -0.62 4.39 8.37
N LYS A 418 -1.87 4.87 8.32
CA LYS A 418 -3.04 4.22 8.88
C LYS A 418 -3.56 3.13 7.94
N GLY A 419 -3.71 1.89 8.42
CA GLY A 419 -4.37 0.80 7.72
C GLY A 419 -5.90 0.85 7.84
N ASP A 420 -6.57 -0.12 7.22
CA ASP A 420 -8.01 -0.28 7.36
C ASP A 420 -8.39 -0.74 8.78
N GLU A 421 -9.53 -0.24 9.27
CA GLU A 421 -10.12 -0.71 10.50
C GLU A 421 -10.73 -2.09 10.29
N LEU A 422 -10.33 -3.05 11.12
CA LEU A 422 -10.89 -4.39 11.15
C LEU A 422 -11.78 -4.54 12.38
N GLU A 423 -12.92 -5.22 12.25
CA GLU A 423 -13.92 -5.35 13.31
C GLU A 423 -14.39 -6.79 13.49
N ILE A 424 -14.58 -7.18 14.77
CA ILE A 424 -15.35 -8.36 15.16
C ILE A 424 -16.48 -7.89 16.09
N ILE A 425 -17.70 -8.32 15.79
CA ILE A 425 -18.86 -8.15 16.67
C ILE A 425 -19.17 -9.49 17.31
N PRO A 426 -18.83 -9.67 18.61
CA PRO A 426 -19.07 -10.95 19.26
C PRO A 426 -20.54 -11.18 19.57
N VAL A 427 -20.95 -12.45 19.45
CA VAL A 427 -22.27 -12.93 19.80
C VAL A 427 -22.15 -13.79 21.06
N PHE A 428 -22.91 -13.45 22.11
CA PHE A 428 -22.89 -14.19 23.37
C PHE A 428 -23.93 -15.30 23.35
N GLN A 429 -23.50 -16.49 23.75
CA GLN A 429 -24.36 -17.65 23.88
C GLN A 429 -24.25 -18.21 25.30
N VAL A 430 -25.37 -18.66 25.82
CA VAL A 430 -25.39 -19.38 27.12
C VAL A 430 -24.96 -20.81 26.86
N GLN A 431 -24.06 -21.32 27.69
CA GLN A 431 -23.74 -22.73 27.69
C GLN A 431 -24.95 -23.49 28.22
N ASP A 432 -25.46 -24.48 27.45
CA ASP A 432 -26.61 -25.30 27.81
C ASP A 432 -26.47 -26.71 27.22
N GLU A 433 -27.25 -27.64 27.75
CA GLU A 433 -27.38 -29.00 27.21
C GLU A 433 -28.47 -29.05 26.17
N ASN A 434 -28.12 -29.44 24.93
CA ASN A 434 -29.09 -29.65 23.87
C ASN A 434 -29.29 -31.13 23.58
N ASN A 435 -30.41 -31.64 24.07
CA ASN A 435 -30.72 -33.06 24.03
C ASN A 435 -31.47 -33.45 22.74
N PHE A 436 -31.05 -34.54 22.12
CA PHE A 436 -31.73 -35.10 20.93
C PHE A 436 -33.04 -35.75 21.30
N LEU A 437 -34.15 -35.32 20.68
CA LEU A 437 -35.51 -35.74 20.99
C LEU A 437 -36.04 -36.88 20.10
N ASN A 438 -35.30 -37.23 19.04
CA ASN A 438 -35.58 -38.40 18.21
C ASN A 438 -36.86 -38.28 17.36
N ASN A 439 -37.17 -37.11 16.81
CA ASN A 439 -38.34 -36.91 15.95
C ASN A 439 -38.07 -37.28 14.48
N THR A 440 -36.88 -36.99 13.99
CA THR A 440 -36.40 -37.32 12.63
C THR A 440 -34.92 -37.72 12.66
N SER A 441 -34.38 -38.19 11.53
CA SER A 441 -32.95 -38.53 11.38
C SER A 441 -32.05 -37.35 10.98
N SER A 442 -32.57 -36.13 10.89
CA SER A 442 -31.80 -34.97 10.49
C SER A 442 -31.24 -34.20 11.70
N TRP A 443 -29.94 -33.92 11.68
CA TRP A 443 -29.31 -33.04 12.65
C TRP A 443 -29.86 -31.61 12.59
N GLU A 444 -30.19 -31.12 11.41
CA GLU A 444 -30.64 -29.75 11.14
C GLU A 444 -32.11 -29.51 11.46
N ASP A 445 -32.87 -30.55 11.78
CA ASP A 445 -34.27 -30.40 12.15
C ASP A 445 -34.39 -29.89 13.59
N ASN A 446 -34.79 -28.65 13.74
CA ASN A 446 -34.96 -27.99 15.04
C ASN A 446 -35.90 -28.73 16.00
N THR A 447 -36.84 -29.52 15.49
CA THR A 447 -37.76 -30.31 16.31
C THR A 447 -37.08 -31.51 16.98
N ASN A 448 -35.89 -31.89 16.55
CA ASN A 448 -35.08 -32.95 17.15
C ASN A 448 -34.37 -32.54 18.44
N TRP A 449 -34.38 -31.25 18.79
CA TRP A 449 -33.54 -30.72 19.86
C TRP A 449 -34.36 -30.09 20.98
N SER A 450 -33.93 -30.33 22.24
CA SER A 450 -34.65 -29.87 23.42
C SER A 450 -34.70 -28.34 23.56
N LEU A 451 -33.74 -27.62 22.98
CA LEU A 451 -33.74 -26.18 22.96
C LEU A 451 -34.51 -25.57 21.78
N GLY A 452 -35.09 -26.41 20.88
CA GLY A 452 -35.91 -25.97 19.77
C GLY A 452 -35.13 -25.43 18.58
N HIS A 453 -33.84 -25.67 18.50
CA HIS A 453 -32.94 -25.38 17.39
C HIS A 453 -31.81 -26.40 17.31
N SER A 454 -31.22 -26.56 16.11
CA SER A 454 -30.04 -27.38 15.91
C SER A 454 -28.85 -26.84 16.75
N PRO A 455 -27.95 -27.71 17.23
CA PRO A 455 -26.87 -27.34 18.14
C PRO A 455 -25.96 -26.25 17.60
N ILE A 456 -25.47 -25.43 18.52
CA ILE A 456 -24.56 -24.29 18.28
C ILE A 456 -23.31 -24.38 19.15
N ALA A 457 -22.32 -23.52 18.90
CA ALA A 457 -20.95 -23.63 19.41
C ALA A 457 -20.79 -23.72 20.93
N CYS A 458 -21.73 -23.17 21.72
CA CYS A 458 -21.66 -23.21 23.19
C CYS A 458 -22.47 -24.33 23.83
N GLU A 459 -23.08 -25.22 23.06
CA GLU A 459 -23.95 -26.25 23.58
C GLU A 459 -23.29 -27.62 23.72
N ASP A 460 -23.63 -28.31 24.80
CA ASP A 460 -23.30 -29.70 25.01
C ASP A 460 -24.35 -30.57 24.36
N VAL A 461 -23.96 -31.30 23.34
CA VAL A 461 -24.90 -32.16 22.58
C VAL A 461 -24.98 -33.51 23.25
N ILE A 462 -26.20 -33.87 23.65
CA ILE A 462 -26.49 -35.16 24.30
C ILE A 462 -27.48 -35.95 23.45
N ILE A 463 -27.01 -37.06 22.91
CA ILE A 463 -27.83 -38.04 22.19
C ILE A 463 -27.99 -39.26 23.11
N ASN A 464 -29.08 -39.28 23.87
CA ASN A 464 -29.36 -40.37 24.83
C ASN A 464 -29.65 -41.68 24.10
N GLY A 465 -29.33 -42.82 24.75
CA GLY A 465 -29.50 -44.13 24.15
C GLY A 465 -30.93 -44.42 23.68
N SER A 466 -31.07 -45.11 22.54
CA SER A 466 -32.34 -45.56 21.98
C SER A 466 -32.56 -47.06 22.18
N ALA A 467 -33.82 -47.48 22.21
CA ALA A 467 -34.18 -48.90 22.25
C ALA A 467 -33.99 -49.60 20.88
N VAL A 468 -33.91 -48.83 19.79
CA VAL A 468 -33.78 -49.31 18.40
C VAL A 468 -32.65 -48.52 17.73
N PRO A 469 -31.82 -49.18 16.89
CA PRO A 469 -30.79 -48.46 16.12
C PRO A 469 -31.40 -47.36 15.24
N MET A 470 -30.76 -46.18 15.23
CA MET A 470 -31.21 -45.02 14.48
C MET A 470 -30.03 -44.22 13.94
N ASP A 471 -30.16 -43.75 12.71
CA ASP A 471 -29.17 -42.88 12.08
C ASP A 471 -29.53 -41.41 12.30
N ILE A 472 -28.51 -40.60 12.62
CA ILE A 472 -28.58 -39.14 12.66
C ILE A 472 -27.62 -38.60 11.61
N ILE A 473 -28.10 -37.80 10.69
CA ILE A 473 -27.34 -37.32 9.54
C ILE A 473 -27.11 -35.82 9.69
N LEU A 474 -25.85 -35.41 9.76
CA LEU A 474 -25.41 -34.02 9.70
C LEU A 474 -25.08 -33.70 8.24
N SER A 475 -25.86 -32.81 7.64
CA SER A 475 -25.73 -32.41 6.22
C SER A 475 -25.10 -31.03 6.03
N ASN A 476 -25.15 -30.15 7.03
CA ASN A 476 -24.52 -28.83 7.03
C ASN A 476 -23.39 -28.78 8.05
N LYS A 477 -22.47 -27.82 7.86
CA LYS A 477 -21.42 -27.55 8.86
C LYS A 477 -22.04 -27.19 10.21
N SER A 478 -21.56 -27.78 11.30
CA SER A 478 -22.02 -27.52 12.65
C SER A 478 -20.82 -27.29 13.60
N GLU A 479 -21.04 -26.48 14.63
CA GLU A 479 -20.11 -26.23 15.70
C GLU A 479 -20.81 -26.47 17.03
N ILE A 480 -20.15 -27.18 17.96
CA ILE A 480 -20.70 -27.53 19.28
C ILE A 480 -19.60 -27.50 20.35
N ASN A 481 -19.99 -27.42 21.64
CA ASN A 481 -19.04 -27.51 22.74
C ASN A 481 -18.59 -28.93 23.00
N SER A 482 -19.53 -29.87 23.20
CA SER A 482 -19.22 -31.29 23.41
C SER A 482 -20.23 -32.20 22.74
N LEU A 483 -19.89 -33.50 22.57
CA LEU A 483 -20.74 -34.49 21.97
C LEU A 483 -20.75 -35.78 22.79
N PHE A 484 -21.93 -36.17 23.26
CA PHE A 484 -22.18 -37.48 23.84
C PHE A 484 -23.16 -38.29 22.95
N ILE A 485 -22.81 -39.52 22.57
CA ILE A 485 -23.63 -40.40 21.77
C ILE A 485 -23.92 -41.66 22.60
N GLY A 486 -25.18 -41.78 23.01
CA GLY A 486 -25.68 -42.95 23.75
C GLY A 486 -25.86 -44.18 22.87
N ALA A 487 -26.16 -45.32 23.50
CA ALA A 487 -26.28 -46.62 22.84
C ALA A 487 -27.31 -46.63 21.72
N ASN A 488 -27.03 -47.40 20.64
CA ASN A 488 -27.87 -47.62 19.46
C ASN A 488 -28.11 -46.44 18.54
N TYR A 489 -27.30 -45.35 18.61
CA TYR A 489 -27.30 -44.28 17.61
C TYR A 489 -26.10 -44.36 16.70
N HIS A 490 -26.36 -44.06 15.41
CA HIS A 490 -25.33 -43.88 14.42
C HIS A 490 -25.35 -42.42 13.94
N VAL A 491 -24.29 -41.66 14.22
CA VAL A 491 -24.16 -40.31 13.70
C VAL A 491 -23.33 -40.34 12.43
N ILE A 492 -23.87 -39.78 11.37
CA ILE A 492 -23.26 -39.77 10.04
C ILE A 492 -22.98 -38.32 9.69
N LEU A 493 -21.69 -37.99 9.61
CA LEU A 493 -21.21 -36.63 9.23
C LEU A 493 -21.01 -36.59 7.72
N ASN A 494 -21.90 -35.89 7.01
CA ASN A 494 -21.74 -35.58 5.59
C ASN A 494 -21.18 -34.15 5.37
N ASN A 495 -21.02 -33.39 6.45
CA ASN A 495 -20.36 -32.08 6.45
C ASN A 495 -19.54 -31.91 7.73
N ASP A 496 -18.74 -30.85 7.83
CA ASP A 496 -17.80 -30.64 8.91
C ASP A 496 -18.49 -30.45 10.26
N LEU A 497 -17.92 -31.08 11.29
CA LEU A 497 -18.30 -30.89 12.67
C LEU A 497 -17.09 -30.41 13.46
N LEU A 498 -17.20 -29.22 14.06
CA LEU A 498 -16.23 -28.65 14.96
C LEU A 498 -16.71 -28.83 16.41
N ILE A 499 -15.87 -29.44 17.25
CA ILE A 499 -16.14 -29.66 18.67
C ILE A 499 -15.10 -28.87 19.48
N HIS A 500 -15.56 -27.87 20.21
CA HIS A 500 -14.68 -26.93 20.91
C HIS A 500 -14.13 -27.42 22.26
N GLN A 501 -14.84 -28.28 22.98
CA GLN A 501 -14.47 -28.80 24.31
C GLN A 501 -13.90 -27.74 25.27
N LYS A 502 -14.64 -26.69 25.50
CA LYS A 502 -14.17 -25.52 26.25
C LYS A 502 -14.00 -25.74 27.74
N ASN A 503 -14.62 -26.78 28.34
CA ASN A 503 -14.54 -27.09 29.75
C ASN A 503 -13.80 -28.39 30.06
N SER A 504 -12.80 -28.34 30.93
CA SER A 504 -12.01 -29.49 31.37
C SER A 504 -12.79 -30.53 32.22
N SER A 505 -14.06 -30.25 32.55
CA SER A 505 -14.92 -31.15 33.34
C SER A 505 -15.87 -31.98 32.50
N ILE A 506 -15.98 -31.72 31.19
CA ILE A 506 -16.87 -32.48 30.30
C ILE A 506 -16.02 -33.42 29.45
N THR A 507 -16.32 -34.68 29.54
CA THR A 507 -15.66 -35.77 28.85
C THR A 507 -15.68 -35.58 27.34
N LEU A 508 -14.56 -35.86 26.71
CA LEU A 508 -14.35 -36.11 25.30
C LEU A 508 -15.55 -36.77 24.60
N PRO A 509 -15.74 -36.66 23.28
CA PRO A 509 -16.81 -37.34 22.58
C PRO A 509 -16.92 -38.79 23.05
N THR A 510 -17.98 -39.11 23.77
CA THR A 510 -18.15 -40.42 24.37
C THR A 510 -19.17 -41.23 23.55
N LEU A 511 -18.75 -42.38 23.06
CA LEU A 511 -19.60 -43.35 22.36
C LEU A 511 -19.90 -44.50 23.31
N GLU A 512 -21.20 -44.72 23.58
CA GLU A 512 -21.62 -45.88 24.38
C GLU A 512 -21.75 -47.16 23.53
N SER A 513 -22.03 -48.27 24.20
CA SER A 513 -22.11 -49.57 23.54
C SER A 513 -23.14 -49.59 22.41
N MET A 514 -22.78 -50.18 21.27
CA MET A 514 -23.59 -50.27 20.03
C MET A 514 -23.88 -48.93 19.36
N SER A 515 -23.22 -47.84 19.72
CA SER A 515 -23.24 -46.60 18.98
C SER A 515 -22.12 -46.54 17.93
N SER A 516 -22.27 -45.71 16.92
CA SER A 516 -21.18 -45.45 15.96
C SER A 516 -21.20 -44.00 15.46
N LEU A 517 -20.03 -43.52 15.14
CA LEU A 517 -19.81 -42.24 14.44
C LEU A 517 -19.18 -42.56 13.09
N THR A 518 -19.88 -42.25 12.01
CA THR A 518 -19.34 -42.38 10.66
C THR A 518 -18.98 -40.99 10.14
N ASN A 519 -17.69 -40.77 9.93
CA ASN A 519 -17.17 -39.48 9.47
C ASN A 519 -16.82 -39.57 7.97
N ASN A 520 -17.59 -38.89 7.13
CA ASN A 520 -17.35 -38.71 5.70
C ASN A 520 -16.84 -37.32 5.33
N ALA A 521 -16.64 -36.44 6.35
CA ALA A 521 -16.21 -35.07 6.21
C ALA A 521 -15.09 -34.74 7.23
N LEU A 522 -14.70 -33.50 7.39
CA LEU A 522 -13.72 -33.09 8.37
C LEU A 522 -14.39 -33.02 9.76
N MET A 523 -13.82 -33.73 10.73
CA MET A 523 -14.16 -33.59 12.14
C MET A 523 -12.96 -32.95 12.84
N THR A 524 -13.16 -31.76 13.40
CA THR A 524 -12.12 -31.05 14.16
C THR A 524 -12.49 -31.01 15.63
N ILE A 525 -11.57 -31.41 16.50
CA ILE A 525 -11.71 -31.31 17.96
C ILE A 525 -10.67 -30.31 18.44
N VAL A 526 -11.12 -29.21 19.02
CA VAL A 526 -10.26 -28.20 19.64
C VAL A 526 -10.32 -28.41 21.14
N ASN A 527 -9.17 -28.67 21.76
CA ASN A 527 -9.09 -28.93 23.19
C ASN A 527 -8.07 -27.98 23.86
N ASN A 528 -8.56 -27.13 24.74
CA ASN A 528 -7.73 -26.20 25.50
C ASN A 528 -7.09 -26.82 26.77
N SER A 529 -7.33 -28.11 27.04
CA SER A 529 -6.87 -28.77 28.31
C SER A 529 -5.72 -29.78 28.15
N GLY A 530 -5.20 -29.98 26.93
CA GLY A 530 -3.93 -30.74 26.72
C GLY A 530 -4.04 -32.27 26.69
N SER A 531 -5.24 -32.86 26.60
CA SER A 531 -5.41 -34.31 26.37
C SER A 531 -6.47 -34.60 25.30
N ASN A 532 -6.01 -35.09 24.16
CA ASN A 532 -6.81 -35.30 22.97
C ASN A 532 -7.14 -36.80 22.79
N GLU A 533 -8.19 -37.30 23.41
CA GLU A 533 -8.63 -38.68 23.29
C GLU A 533 -10.10 -38.74 22.89
N VAL A 534 -10.45 -39.65 21.97
CA VAL A 534 -11.83 -40.05 21.72
C VAL A 534 -12.10 -41.32 22.55
N ILE A 535 -12.94 -41.21 23.56
CA ILE A 535 -13.26 -42.36 24.44
C ILE A 535 -14.35 -43.20 23.78
N LEU A 536 -14.02 -44.45 23.42
CA LEU A 536 -14.93 -45.41 22.87
C LEU A 536 -15.28 -46.48 23.91
N HIS A 537 -16.56 -46.79 24.06
CA HIS A 537 -16.97 -48.04 24.74
C HIS A 537 -16.45 -49.23 23.91
N PRO A 538 -16.04 -50.37 24.52
CA PRO A 538 -15.47 -51.53 23.81
C PRO A 538 -16.34 -52.10 22.67
N SER A 539 -17.63 -51.81 22.65
CA SER A 539 -18.57 -52.25 21.59
C SER A 539 -19.00 -51.10 20.65
N ALA A 540 -18.43 -49.90 20.78
CA ALA A 540 -18.70 -48.79 19.88
C ALA A 540 -17.79 -48.85 18.63
N GLU A 541 -18.31 -48.44 17.50
CA GLU A 541 -17.55 -48.36 16.26
C GLU A 541 -17.32 -46.90 15.85
N PHE A 542 -16.09 -46.61 15.49
CA PHE A 542 -15.74 -45.35 14.84
C PHE A 542 -15.21 -45.64 13.42
N LYS A 543 -15.99 -45.21 12.41
CA LYS A 543 -15.63 -45.36 11.00
C LYS A 543 -15.36 -44.01 10.38
N THR A 544 -14.13 -43.81 9.89
CA THR A 544 -13.80 -42.57 9.18
C THR A 544 -13.30 -42.88 7.76
N GLN A 545 -13.83 -42.15 6.79
CA GLN A 545 -13.30 -42.09 5.42
C GLN A 545 -12.58 -40.74 5.16
N SER A 546 -12.50 -39.87 6.16
CA SER A 546 -11.97 -38.53 6.08
C SER A 546 -11.03 -38.24 7.25
N ILE A 547 -10.51 -37.02 7.31
CA ILE A 547 -9.52 -36.61 8.29
C ILE A 547 -10.19 -36.21 9.62
N ILE A 548 -9.66 -36.71 10.74
CA ILE A 548 -9.90 -36.12 12.06
C ILE A 548 -8.74 -35.19 12.33
N ARG A 549 -9.04 -33.93 12.52
CA ARG A 549 -8.06 -32.93 12.92
C ARG A 549 -8.26 -32.62 14.39
N ILE A 550 -7.19 -32.70 15.17
CA ILE A 550 -7.17 -32.32 16.56
C ILE A 550 -6.27 -31.10 16.64
N GLU A 551 -6.80 -29.98 17.09
CA GLU A 551 -6.08 -28.71 17.25
C GLU A 551 -5.92 -28.42 18.74
N ASP A 552 -4.67 -28.05 19.15
CA ASP A 552 -4.35 -27.64 20.53
C ASP A 552 -4.74 -26.19 20.78
#